data_6979b24a09b035244e7d726f113248e8
#
_entry.id   6979b24a09b035244e7d726f113248e8
#
_cell.length_a   1.000
_cell.length_b   1.000
_cell.length_c   1.000
_cell.angle_alpha   90.00
_cell.angle_beta   90.00
_cell.angle_gamma   90.00
#
_symmetry.space_group_name_H-M   'P 1'
#
loop_
_entity.id
_entity.type
_entity.pdbx_description
1 polymer ?
#
loop_
_entity_poly.entity_id
_entity_poly.type
_entity_poly.pdbx_seq_one_letter_code
_entity_poly.pdbx_strand_id
1 'polypeptide(L)'
;MRSFKEILTESKKTYEFKIGIAGPDCTPECVEKMETCLKKYSVVNITPGKKTPIQERPLDFPQLQNTEVTYFEAEVEYPTTSQVLQEYIARCCGLDQSYIIVRNANDPREEYLETKDDAPYEAMLGKEDMGGESAQDSVAGSRVMDLLKELEIARKENEHSGAEGAPVGESSDIGDAENTKAVVGG
;
A
#
# COMPACT_ATOMS: atom_id res chain seq x y z
N MET A 1 17.76 -49.67 15.92
CA MET A 1 17.19 -48.95 17.09
C MET A 1 17.85 -47.58 17.15
N ARG A 2 17.05 -46.52 17.15
CA ARG A 2 17.59 -45.16 17.33
C ARG A 2 18.17 -44.99 18.73
N SER A 3 19.29 -44.31 18.83
CA SER A 3 19.95 -44.05 20.11
C SER A 3 19.07 -43.09 20.98
N PHE A 4 19.09 -43.27 22.28
CA PHE A 4 18.40 -42.40 23.23
C PHE A 4 18.80 -40.91 23.06
N LYS A 5 20.06 -40.65 22.64
CA LYS A 5 20.55 -39.33 22.32
C LYS A 5 19.87 -38.73 21.05
N GLU A 6 19.60 -39.56 20.03
CA GLU A 6 18.89 -39.14 18.82
C GLU A 6 17.44 -38.80 19.13
N ILE A 7 16.78 -39.56 20.01
CA ILE A 7 15.41 -39.28 20.45
C ILE A 7 15.34 -37.97 21.26
N LEU A 8 16.35 -37.72 22.09
CA LEU A 8 16.43 -36.48 22.89
C LEU A 8 16.68 -35.24 22.00
N THR A 9 17.46 -35.37 20.94
CA THR A 9 17.68 -34.26 19.99
C THR A 9 16.46 -34.00 19.13
N GLU A 10 15.73 -35.04 18.73
CA GLU A 10 14.46 -34.91 17.99
C GLU A 10 13.33 -34.32 18.85
N SER A 11 13.40 -34.41 20.16
CA SER A 11 12.37 -33.89 21.09
C SER A 11 12.56 -32.42 21.49
N LYS A 12 13.66 -31.78 21.08
CA LYS A 12 13.86 -30.35 21.33
C LYS A 12 12.87 -29.56 20.49
N LYS A 13 11.96 -28.85 21.14
CA LYS A 13 11.05 -27.93 20.48
C LYS A 13 11.74 -26.61 20.30
N THR A 14 11.75 -26.11 19.08
CA THR A 14 12.13 -24.74 18.76
C THR A 14 10.89 -23.87 18.62
N TYR A 15 11.01 -22.63 19.00
CA TYR A 15 9.95 -21.63 18.90
C TYR A 15 10.41 -20.54 17.96
N GLU A 16 9.64 -20.36 16.89
CA GLU A 16 9.93 -19.38 15.85
C GLU A 16 9.19 -18.07 16.15
N PHE A 17 9.93 -16.97 16.10
CA PHE A 17 9.40 -15.63 16.30
C PHE A 17 9.84 -14.71 15.18
N LYS A 18 8.92 -13.86 14.75
CA LYS A 18 9.20 -12.74 13.85
C LYS A 18 9.24 -11.45 14.65
N ILE A 19 10.36 -10.78 14.59
CA ILE A 19 10.65 -9.56 15.34
C ILE A 19 10.65 -8.41 14.35
N GLY A 20 9.75 -7.44 14.51
CA GLY A 20 9.70 -6.22 13.71
C GLY A 20 10.21 -5.04 14.54
N ILE A 21 11.11 -4.25 13.98
CA ILE A 21 11.61 -3.01 14.57
C ILE A 21 11.30 -1.88 13.60
N ALA A 22 10.55 -0.88 14.06
CA ALA A 22 10.19 0.28 13.27
C ALA A 22 11.18 1.43 13.49
N GLY A 23 11.49 2.15 12.42
CA GLY A 23 12.26 3.38 12.46
C GLY A 23 13.71 3.25 12.03
N PRO A 24 14.38 4.41 11.86
CA PRO A 24 15.78 4.48 11.43
C PRO A 24 16.77 3.99 12.49
N ASP A 25 16.29 3.76 13.71
CA ASP A 25 17.13 3.39 14.86
C ASP A 25 17.57 1.92 14.88
N CYS A 26 17.19 1.15 13.84
CA CYS A 26 17.72 -0.20 13.66
C CYS A 26 19.18 -0.14 13.13
N THR A 27 20.05 0.45 13.96
CA THR A 27 21.49 0.49 13.69
C THR A 27 22.10 -0.90 13.85
N PRO A 28 23.26 -1.17 13.21
CA PRO A 28 23.99 -2.42 13.42
C PRO A 28 24.24 -2.72 14.91
N GLU A 29 24.49 -1.70 15.73
CA GLU A 29 24.67 -1.83 17.16
C GLU A 29 23.41 -2.33 17.89
N CYS A 30 22.23 -1.92 17.42
CA CYS A 30 20.96 -2.40 17.96
C CYS A 30 20.77 -3.89 17.66
N VAL A 31 21.13 -4.32 16.44
CA VAL A 31 21.07 -5.73 16.04
C VAL A 31 22.01 -6.58 16.91
N GLU A 32 23.27 -6.15 17.12
CA GLU A 32 24.22 -6.86 17.98
C GLU A 32 23.74 -6.95 19.44
N LYS A 33 23.14 -5.88 19.95
CA LYS A 33 22.53 -5.88 21.28
C LYS A 33 21.37 -6.87 21.34
N MET A 34 20.48 -6.86 20.34
CA MET A 34 19.36 -7.78 20.25
C MET A 34 19.83 -9.24 20.21
N GLU A 35 20.81 -9.57 19.39
CA GLU A 35 21.42 -10.90 19.33
C GLU A 35 22.00 -11.31 20.69
N THR A 36 22.70 -10.38 21.36
CA THR A 36 23.26 -10.64 22.69
C THR A 36 22.17 -10.89 23.72
N CYS A 37 21.07 -10.18 23.66
CA CYS A 37 19.93 -10.38 24.53
C CYS A 37 19.22 -11.70 24.26
N LEU A 38 19.04 -12.04 23.01
CA LEU A 38 18.40 -13.29 22.60
C LEU A 38 19.21 -14.53 23.00
N LYS A 39 20.53 -14.43 23.15
CA LYS A 39 21.38 -15.53 23.66
C LYS A 39 20.89 -16.08 25.00
N LYS A 40 20.22 -15.28 25.82
CA LYS A 40 19.60 -15.74 27.07
C LYS A 40 18.49 -16.77 26.85
N TYR A 41 17.84 -16.75 25.72
CA TYR A 41 16.77 -17.68 25.35
C TYR A 41 17.28 -18.86 24.51
N SER A 42 18.58 -19.12 24.49
CA SER A 42 19.20 -20.20 23.70
C SER A 42 18.78 -20.13 22.23
N VAL A 43 19.17 -19.04 21.59
CA VAL A 43 18.91 -18.83 20.16
C VAL A 43 19.65 -19.85 19.32
N VAL A 44 18.93 -20.49 18.41
CA VAL A 44 19.47 -21.44 17.45
C VAL A 44 19.88 -20.72 16.17
N ASN A 45 19.00 -19.84 15.68
CA ASN A 45 19.21 -19.13 14.45
C ASN A 45 18.58 -17.73 14.50
N ILE A 46 19.22 -16.75 13.85
CA ILE A 46 18.67 -15.42 13.60
C ILE A 46 18.94 -15.07 12.15
N THR A 47 17.89 -14.73 11.41
CA THR A 47 18.06 -14.28 10.04
C THR A 47 18.53 -12.83 10.00
N PRO A 48 19.29 -12.44 8.95
CA PRO A 48 19.62 -11.05 8.73
C PRO A 48 18.35 -10.24 8.51
N GLY A 49 18.29 -9.03 9.08
CA GLY A 49 17.12 -8.17 8.99
C GLY A 49 16.73 -7.81 7.57
N LYS A 50 15.47 -7.99 7.23
CA LYS A 50 14.87 -7.56 5.97
C LYS A 50 14.19 -6.21 6.18
N LYS A 51 14.68 -5.17 5.52
CA LYS A 51 14.05 -3.84 5.57
C LYS A 51 12.92 -3.74 4.56
N THR A 52 11.79 -3.22 5.01
CA THR A 52 10.69 -2.85 4.11
C THR A 52 10.89 -1.45 3.55
N PRO A 53 10.33 -1.14 2.37
CA PRO A 53 10.25 0.24 1.93
C PRO A 53 9.43 1.07 2.92
N ILE A 54 9.64 2.39 2.89
CA ILE A 54 8.87 3.33 3.73
C ILE A 54 7.38 3.19 3.39
N GLN A 55 6.58 2.88 4.40
CA GLN A 55 5.13 2.73 4.28
C GLN A 55 4.45 3.89 5.01
N GLU A 56 3.37 4.40 4.42
CA GLU A 56 2.58 5.47 5.05
C GLU A 56 2.01 5.01 6.40
N ARG A 57 1.51 3.78 6.45
CA ARG A 57 1.04 3.12 7.68
C ARG A 57 1.45 1.66 7.67
N PRO A 58 2.55 1.30 8.33
CA PRO A 58 2.92 -0.10 8.47
C PRO A 58 1.83 -0.88 9.20
N LEU A 59 1.51 -2.06 8.72
CA LEU A 59 0.44 -2.89 9.28
C LEU A 59 0.67 -3.21 10.77
N ASP A 60 1.92 -3.37 11.16
CA ASP A 60 2.33 -3.73 12.50
C ASP A 60 2.40 -2.56 13.46
N PHE A 61 2.56 -1.37 12.91
CA PHE A 61 2.73 -0.14 13.66
C PHE A 61 1.74 0.93 13.19
N PRO A 62 0.43 0.75 13.45
CA PRO A 62 -0.60 1.66 12.96
C PRO A 62 -0.49 3.08 13.54
N GLN A 63 0.22 3.23 14.66
CA GLN A 63 0.50 4.52 15.31
C GLN A 63 1.63 5.30 14.64
N LEU A 64 2.49 4.63 13.85
CA LEU A 64 3.60 5.26 13.16
C LEU A 64 3.22 5.59 11.72
N GLN A 65 3.76 6.69 11.22
CA GLN A 65 3.54 7.15 9.85
C GLN A 65 4.88 7.31 9.14
N ASN A 66 4.89 7.00 7.84
CA ASN A 66 6.06 7.17 6.97
C ASN A 66 7.34 6.52 7.53
N THR A 67 7.22 5.28 7.97
CA THR A 67 8.29 4.59 8.67
C THR A 67 8.69 3.32 7.93
N GLU A 68 9.99 3.04 7.92
CA GLU A 68 10.54 1.75 7.49
C GLU A 68 10.48 0.76 8.66
N VAL A 69 10.29 -0.51 8.35
CA VAL A 69 10.29 -1.59 9.34
C VAL A 69 11.33 -2.63 8.96
N THR A 70 12.13 -3.06 9.92
CA THR A 70 13.09 -4.14 9.72
C THR A 70 12.58 -5.39 10.43
N TYR A 71 12.45 -6.49 9.69
CA TYR A 71 11.99 -7.77 10.21
C TYR A 71 13.14 -8.75 10.35
N PHE A 72 13.17 -9.44 11.48
CA PHE A 72 14.10 -10.52 11.82
C PHE A 72 13.29 -11.77 12.15
N GLU A 73 13.78 -12.92 11.75
CA GLU A 73 13.24 -14.21 12.16
C GLU A 73 14.23 -14.84 13.15
N ALA A 74 13.74 -15.22 14.30
CA ALA A 74 14.55 -15.80 15.37
C ALA A 74 13.96 -17.12 15.86
N GLU A 75 14.78 -18.15 15.91
CA GLU A 75 14.46 -19.44 16.50
C GLU A 75 15.09 -19.56 17.88
N VAL A 76 14.29 -19.86 18.90
CA VAL A 76 14.75 -20.05 20.28
C VAL A 76 14.33 -21.41 20.81
N GLU A 77 15.20 -22.04 21.63
CA GLU A 77 14.90 -23.32 22.29
C GLU A 77 14.12 -23.12 23.60
N TYR A 78 14.26 -21.94 24.22
CA TYR A 78 13.60 -21.68 25.49
C TYR A 78 12.15 -21.25 25.29
N PRO A 79 11.18 -21.94 25.94
CA PRO A 79 9.78 -21.59 25.81
C PRO A 79 9.51 -20.18 26.37
N THR A 80 9.10 -19.29 25.51
CA THR A 80 8.75 -17.92 25.87
C THR A 80 7.52 -17.47 25.07
N THR A 81 6.90 -16.38 25.48
CA THR A 81 5.79 -15.76 24.76
C THR A 81 6.29 -14.54 23.99
N SER A 82 5.60 -14.22 22.91
CA SER A 82 5.92 -13.05 22.09
C SER A 82 5.96 -11.75 22.91
N GLN A 83 5.03 -11.59 23.85
CA GLN A 83 4.95 -10.39 24.69
C GLN A 83 6.16 -10.26 25.63
N VAL A 84 6.56 -11.35 26.30
CA VAL A 84 7.73 -11.35 27.21
C VAL A 84 9.00 -11.05 26.42
N LEU A 85 9.11 -11.63 25.21
CA LEU A 85 10.26 -11.41 24.35
C LEU A 85 10.30 -9.95 23.87
N GLN A 86 9.15 -9.37 23.51
CA GLN A 86 9.02 -7.97 23.10
C GLN A 86 9.48 -7.02 24.22
N GLU A 87 8.98 -7.19 25.43
CA GLU A 87 9.39 -6.37 26.59
C GLU A 87 10.89 -6.49 26.88
N TYR A 88 11.41 -7.69 26.76
CA TYR A 88 12.82 -7.95 27.02
C TYR A 88 13.73 -7.30 25.98
N ILE A 89 13.39 -7.43 24.69
CA ILE A 89 14.15 -6.81 23.59
C ILE A 89 14.06 -5.29 23.70
N ALA A 90 12.88 -4.73 23.95
CA ALA A 90 12.68 -3.31 24.13
C ALA A 90 13.61 -2.73 25.19
N ARG A 91 13.65 -3.40 26.36
CA ARG A 91 14.52 -3.00 27.47
C ARG A 91 16.00 -3.12 27.11
N CYS A 92 16.39 -4.16 26.41
CA CYS A 92 17.76 -4.44 26.01
C CYS A 92 18.29 -3.43 24.98
N CYS A 93 17.51 -3.16 23.96
CA CYS A 93 17.86 -2.21 22.90
C CYS A 93 17.68 -0.76 23.35
N GLY A 94 16.97 -0.53 24.49
CA GLY A 94 16.65 0.81 24.96
C GLY A 94 15.62 1.52 24.08
N LEU A 95 14.79 0.75 23.38
CA LEU A 95 13.72 1.24 22.53
C LEU A 95 12.39 1.21 23.26
N ASP A 96 11.48 2.09 22.89
CA ASP A 96 10.11 2.04 23.38
C ASP A 96 9.39 0.81 22.79
N GLN A 97 8.51 0.21 23.57
CA GLN A 97 7.70 -0.95 23.14
C GLN A 97 6.85 -0.68 21.91
N SER A 98 6.49 0.59 21.67
CA SER A 98 5.74 1.01 20.49
C SER A 98 6.49 0.85 19.17
N TYR A 99 7.82 0.74 19.20
CA TYR A 99 8.68 0.57 18.03
C TYR A 99 9.09 -0.89 17.77
N ILE A 100 8.71 -1.80 18.66
CA ILE A 100 9.06 -3.21 18.54
C ILE A 100 7.81 -4.05 18.61
N ILE A 101 7.71 -5.01 17.71
CA ILE A 101 6.68 -6.04 17.73
C ILE A 101 7.32 -7.42 17.62
N VAL A 102 6.80 -8.36 18.38
CA VAL A 102 7.21 -9.77 18.31
C VAL A 102 5.99 -10.62 18.07
N ARG A 103 6.03 -11.47 17.07
CA ARG A 103 4.96 -12.40 16.72
C ARG A 103 5.47 -13.83 16.69
N ASN A 104 4.56 -14.77 16.88
CA ASN A 104 4.84 -16.17 16.60
C ASN A 104 4.74 -16.41 15.09
N ALA A 105 5.46 -17.39 14.56
CA ALA A 105 5.37 -17.77 13.16
C ALA A 105 3.95 -18.18 12.73
N ASN A 106 3.14 -18.71 13.66
CA ASN A 106 1.76 -19.12 13.42
C ASN A 106 0.74 -18.01 13.76
N ASP A 107 1.14 -16.73 13.72
CA ASP A 107 0.19 -15.62 13.95
C ASP A 107 -0.74 -15.48 12.73
N PRO A 108 -2.06 -15.36 12.90
CA PRO A 108 -3.01 -15.19 11.80
C PRO A 108 -2.71 -14.02 10.86
N ARG A 109 -1.98 -13.03 11.34
CA ARG A 109 -1.55 -11.90 10.51
C ARG A 109 -0.45 -12.29 9.53
N GLU A 110 0.44 -13.20 9.91
CA GLU A 110 1.48 -13.72 9.01
C GLU A 110 0.83 -14.56 7.91
N GLU A 111 -0.10 -15.44 8.24
CA GLU A 111 -0.87 -16.23 7.27
C GLU A 111 -1.61 -15.33 6.26
N TYR A 112 -2.19 -14.23 6.73
CA TYR A 112 -2.84 -13.26 5.85
C TYR A 112 -1.85 -12.55 4.90
N LEU A 113 -0.65 -12.23 5.37
CA LEU A 113 0.38 -11.60 4.54
C LEU A 113 0.91 -12.57 3.49
N GLU A 114 1.20 -13.82 3.88
CA GLU A 114 1.65 -14.86 2.96
C GLU A 114 0.61 -15.12 1.86
N THR A 115 -0.66 -15.28 2.22
CA THR A 115 -1.72 -15.51 1.24
C THR A 115 -1.93 -14.33 0.30
N LYS A 116 -1.68 -13.11 0.77
CA LYS A 116 -1.78 -11.91 -0.06
C LYS A 116 -0.62 -11.80 -1.05
N ASP A 117 0.59 -12.15 -0.62
CA ASP A 117 1.79 -12.08 -1.47
C ASP A 117 1.80 -13.20 -2.53
N ASP A 118 1.24 -14.37 -2.20
CA ASP A 118 1.13 -15.51 -3.11
C ASP A 118 -0.01 -15.37 -4.13
N ALA A 119 -0.95 -14.46 -3.91
CA ALA A 119 -2.00 -14.20 -4.88
C ALA A 119 -1.39 -13.60 -6.15
N PRO A 120 -1.52 -14.27 -7.32
CA PRO A 120 -1.02 -13.70 -8.56
C PRO A 120 -1.70 -12.35 -8.79
N TYR A 121 -0.88 -11.33 -9.08
CA TYR A 121 -1.40 -10.02 -9.43
C TYR A 121 -2.27 -10.11 -10.69
N GLU A 122 -3.57 -10.05 -10.51
CA GLU A 122 -4.52 -9.87 -11.61
C GLU A 122 -4.61 -8.38 -11.91
N ALA A 123 -4.07 -8.00 -13.06
CA ALA A 123 -4.27 -6.65 -13.55
C ALA A 123 -5.77 -6.40 -13.74
N MET A 124 -6.32 -5.38 -13.11
CA MET A 124 -7.74 -4.99 -13.24
C MET A 124 -8.13 -4.69 -14.69
N LEU A 125 -7.15 -4.32 -15.52
CA LEU A 125 -7.29 -4.12 -16.95
C LEU A 125 -6.51 -5.24 -17.66
N GLY A 126 -7.19 -6.28 -18.07
CA GLY A 126 -6.65 -7.31 -18.93
C GLY A 126 -6.32 -6.76 -20.32
N LYS A 127 -5.41 -7.43 -21.04
CA LYS A 127 -5.10 -7.05 -22.43
C LYS A 127 -6.33 -7.10 -23.35
N GLU A 128 -7.33 -7.88 -23.00
CA GLU A 128 -8.60 -8.00 -23.73
C GLU A 128 -9.43 -6.72 -23.60
N ASP A 129 -9.40 -6.08 -22.44
CA ASP A 129 -10.11 -4.80 -22.21
C ASP A 129 -9.46 -3.63 -22.94
N MET A 130 -8.17 -3.73 -23.25
CA MET A 130 -7.45 -2.72 -24.02
C MET A 130 -7.60 -2.90 -25.53
N GLY A 131 -8.04 -4.08 -25.99
CA GLY A 131 -8.27 -4.39 -27.40
C GLY A 131 -9.69 -4.11 -27.89
N GLY A 132 -10.59 -3.74 -26.99
CA GLY A 132 -11.96 -3.35 -27.32
C GLY A 132 -11.99 -2.02 -28.10
N GLU A 133 -13.06 -1.82 -28.91
CA GLU A 133 -13.29 -0.54 -29.55
C GLU A 133 -13.20 0.58 -28.51
N SER A 134 -12.47 1.63 -28.86
CA SER A 134 -12.34 2.78 -27.97
C SER A 134 -13.73 3.27 -27.59
N ALA A 135 -14.01 3.33 -26.28
CA ALA A 135 -15.27 3.89 -25.79
C ALA A 135 -15.49 5.32 -26.31
N GLN A 136 -14.41 5.98 -26.72
CA GLN A 136 -14.44 7.29 -27.36
C GLN A 136 -15.01 7.23 -28.75
N ASP A 137 -14.73 6.18 -29.53
CA ASP A 137 -15.24 6.05 -30.89
C ASP A 137 -16.69 5.54 -30.92
N SER A 138 -17.03 4.58 -30.06
CA SER A 138 -18.39 4.02 -30.01
C SER A 138 -19.39 4.99 -29.34
N VAL A 139 -18.96 5.71 -28.31
CA VAL A 139 -19.84 6.60 -27.53
C VAL A 139 -19.82 8.03 -28.08
N ALA A 140 -18.69 8.52 -28.58
CA ALA A 140 -18.62 9.90 -29.08
C ALA A 140 -19.41 10.11 -30.36
N GLY A 141 -19.32 9.17 -31.31
CA GLY A 141 -20.01 9.31 -32.60
C GLY A 141 -21.52 9.32 -32.45
N SER A 142 -22.11 8.38 -31.74
CA SER A 142 -23.55 8.30 -31.57
C SER A 142 -24.10 9.37 -30.63
N ARG A 143 -23.43 9.63 -29.51
CA ARG A 143 -23.90 10.61 -28.51
C ARG A 143 -23.79 12.05 -29.00
N VAL A 144 -22.76 12.40 -29.79
CA VAL A 144 -22.68 13.73 -30.38
C VAL A 144 -23.83 13.97 -31.34
N MET A 145 -24.17 12.98 -32.17
CA MET A 145 -25.31 13.09 -33.08
C MET A 145 -26.66 13.16 -32.36
N ASP A 146 -26.81 12.42 -31.29
CA ASP A 146 -28.02 12.45 -30.47
C ASP A 146 -28.16 13.77 -29.71
N LEU A 147 -27.06 14.26 -29.12
CA LEU A 147 -27.02 15.59 -28.49
C LEU A 147 -27.35 16.72 -29.48
N LEU A 148 -26.83 16.67 -30.70
CA LEU A 148 -27.16 17.64 -31.74
C LEU A 148 -28.64 17.60 -32.10
N LYS A 149 -29.25 16.42 -32.21
CA LYS A 149 -30.68 16.26 -32.41
C LYS A 149 -31.51 16.81 -31.27
N GLU A 150 -31.12 16.53 -30.04
CA GLU A 150 -31.76 17.08 -28.83
C GLU A 150 -31.68 18.60 -28.81
N LEU A 151 -30.53 19.16 -29.13
CA LEU A 151 -30.33 20.61 -29.21
C LEU A 151 -31.21 21.25 -30.33
N GLU A 152 -31.35 20.56 -31.47
CA GLU A 152 -32.23 21.03 -32.54
C GLU A 152 -33.69 20.99 -32.12
N ILE A 153 -34.13 19.96 -31.43
CA ILE A 153 -35.49 19.82 -30.89
C ILE A 153 -35.72 20.93 -29.84
N ALA A 154 -34.81 21.07 -28.88
CA ALA A 154 -34.91 22.11 -27.88
C ALA A 154 -34.90 23.53 -28.45
N ARG A 155 -34.13 23.74 -29.52
CA ARG A 155 -34.16 25.03 -30.26
C ARG A 155 -35.50 25.28 -30.91
N LYS A 156 -36.11 24.27 -31.52
CA LYS A 156 -37.44 24.38 -32.14
C LYS A 156 -38.56 24.56 -31.10
N GLU A 157 -38.47 23.90 -29.98
CA GLU A 157 -39.41 24.04 -28.86
C GLU A 157 -39.26 25.37 -28.15
N ASN A 158 -38.03 25.90 -28.06
CA ASN A 158 -37.70 27.20 -27.48
C ASN A 158 -37.66 28.35 -28.54
N GLU A 159 -38.26 28.18 -29.69
CA GLU A 159 -38.61 29.33 -30.51
C GLU A 159 -39.60 30.17 -29.69
N HIS A 160 -39.04 31.02 -28.81
CA HIS A 160 -39.79 32.09 -28.23
C HIS A 160 -40.35 32.93 -29.39
N SER A 161 -41.61 32.73 -29.65
CA SER A 161 -42.39 33.65 -30.44
C SER A 161 -42.30 35.03 -29.80
N GLY A 162 -41.37 35.83 -30.35
CA GLY A 162 -41.42 37.23 -30.14
C GLY A 162 -41.13 37.69 -28.73
N ALA A 163 -39.94 37.99 -28.50
CA ALA A 163 -39.70 39.38 -28.14
C ALA A 163 -39.92 40.20 -29.43
N GLU A 164 -41.18 40.44 -29.81
CA GLU A 164 -41.51 41.55 -30.66
C GLU A 164 -40.99 42.80 -30.01
N GLY A 165 -39.87 43.32 -30.50
CA GLY A 165 -39.23 44.51 -29.94
C GLY A 165 -37.87 44.29 -29.32
N ALA A 166 -37.30 43.09 -29.31
CA ALA A 166 -35.87 43.03 -29.09
C ALA A 166 -35.19 43.76 -30.23
N PRO A 167 -34.39 44.81 -29.97
CA PRO A 167 -33.59 45.41 -31.01
C PRO A 167 -32.80 44.26 -31.64
N VAL A 168 -32.96 44.06 -32.95
CA VAL A 168 -32.00 43.29 -33.71
C VAL A 168 -30.68 44.01 -33.46
N GLY A 169 -29.94 43.53 -32.50
CA GLY A 169 -28.62 44.07 -32.27
C GLY A 169 -27.93 43.95 -33.61
N GLU A 170 -27.60 45.03 -34.24
CA GLU A 170 -26.62 45.06 -35.29
C GLU A 170 -25.56 44.08 -34.82
N SER A 171 -25.27 43.09 -35.65
CA SER A 171 -24.20 42.16 -35.36
C SER A 171 -23.02 43.07 -35.01
N SER A 172 -22.77 43.19 -33.71
CA SER A 172 -21.56 43.86 -33.29
C SER A 172 -20.47 43.08 -34.02
N ASP A 173 -19.82 43.77 -34.97
CA ASP A 173 -18.63 43.24 -35.58
C ASP A 173 -17.80 42.66 -34.44
N ILE A 174 -17.85 41.34 -34.35
CA ILE A 174 -16.93 40.62 -33.53
C ILE A 174 -15.62 40.95 -34.16
N GLY A 175 -14.94 41.90 -33.55
CA GLY A 175 -13.77 42.54 -34.07
C GLY A 175 -12.84 41.50 -34.64
N ASP A 176 -12.29 41.83 -35.80
CA ASP A 176 -11.41 41.01 -36.60
C ASP A 176 -10.57 40.09 -35.71
N ALA A 177 -10.54 38.81 -36.05
CA ALA A 177 -9.84 37.74 -35.34
C ALA A 177 -8.35 38.02 -35.08
N GLU A 178 -7.83 39.09 -35.64
CA GLU A 178 -6.46 39.56 -35.40
C GLU A 178 -6.24 40.16 -34.01
N ASN A 179 -7.31 40.60 -33.31
CA ASN A 179 -7.17 41.23 -31.99
C ASN A 179 -7.42 40.31 -30.77
N THR A 180 -7.81 39.06 -31.03
CA THR A 180 -7.94 38.05 -29.99
C THR A 180 -6.67 37.22 -29.85
N LYS A 181 -5.51 37.84 -29.77
CA LYS A 181 -4.35 37.18 -29.19
C LYS A 181 -4.59 37.07 -27.70
N ALA A 182 -5.13 35.93 -27.28
CA ALA A 182 -5.09 35.55 -25.88
C ALA A 182 -3.63 35.59 -25.48
N VAL A 183 -3.28 36.57 -24.62
CA VAL A 183 -2.01 36.58 -23.90
C VAL A 183 -2.08 35.45 -22.90
N VAL A 184 -1.72 34.26 -23.34
CA VAL A 184 -1.41 33.17 -22.43
C VAL A 184 -0.09 33.59 -21.77
N GLY A 185 -0.19 33.95 -20.52
CA GLY A 185 0.91 34.45 -19.74
C GLY A 185 2.11 33.52 -19.78
N GLY A 186 3.25 34.12 -19.83
CA GLY A 186 4.54 33.48 -19.63
C GLY A 186 4.77 32.98 -18.21
#